data_9568381330a2d03113e75d9fd44e9537
#
_entry.id   9568381330a2d03113e75d9fd44e9537
#
_cell.length_a   1.000
_cell.length_b   1.000
_cell.length_c   1.000
_cell.angle_alpha   90.00
_cell.angle_beta   90.00
_cell.angle_gamma   90.00
#
_symmetry.space_group_name_H-M   'P 1'
#
loop_
_entity.id
_entity.type
_entity.pdbx_description
1 polymer ?
#
loop_
_entity_poly.entity_id
_entity_poly.type
_entity_poly.pdbx_seq_one_letter_code
_entity_poly.pdbx_strand_id
1 'polypeptide(L)'
;RIWIVNLALTIVTLGVYSAWAKVRSERYFYGNTKVGGTPFEYLAEPLAILKGRAIAALLLLAYVGSAQISPLLNLGVLALLALLFPWMLTRSLAFRARYSAWRSIRFGFDGRYGTAFKLYVWYPFLTIFTLYLLFPVVAKQQAEWMANQHRYGGTPLHFNSDNSQFYAIYLLATVCAVGVGFVIAILMGWAMDLMRMLDAASA
;
A
#
# COMPACT_ATOMS: atom_id res chain seq x y z
N ARG A 1 -21.84 10.57 7.35
CA ARG A 1 -22.04 10.40 8.82
C ARG A 1 -21.04 9.42 9.43
N ILE A 2 -20.93 8.17 8.95
CA ILE A 2 -20.02 7.13 9.53
C ILE A 2 -18.57 7.63 9.60
N TRP A 3 -18.08 8.28 8.55
CA TRP A 3 -16.69 8.75 8.48
C TRP A 3 -16.39 9.82 9.54
N ILE A 4 -17.27 10.82 9.71
CA ILE A 4 -17.08 11.91 10.67
C ILE A 4 -17.04 11.37 12.10
N VAL A 5 -17.98 10.50 12.46
CA VAL A 5 -18.04 9.86 13.78
C VAL A 5 -16.80 9.01 14.04
N ASN A 6 -16.38 8.23 13.05
CA ASN A 6 -15.18 7.40 13.16
C ASN A 6 -13.92 8.25 13.32
N LEU A 7 -13.82 9.39 12.61
CA LEU A 7 -12.70 10.32 12.73
C LEU A 7 -12.65 10.95 14.13
N ALA A 8 -13.78 11.50 14.59
CA ALA A 8 -13.86 12.12 15.91
C ALA A 8 -13.47 11.15 17.04
N LEU A 9 -14.04 9.94 17.04
CA LEU A 9 -13.73 8.93 18.03
C LEU A 9 -12.26 8.46 17.94
N THR A 10 -11.68 8.39 16.73
CA THR A 10 -10.27 8.04 16.55
C THR A 10 -9.34 9.09 17.16
N ILE A 11 -9.66 10.37 16.97
CA ILE A 11 -8.89 11.48 17.57
C ILE A 11 -8.99 11.46 19.09
N VAL A 12 -10.21 11.39 19.63
CA VAL A 12 -10.45 11.37 21.08
C VAL A 12 -9.75 10.20 21.79
N THR A 13 -9.68 9.04 21.13
CA THR A 13 -9.05 7.83 21.70
C THR A 13 -7.57 7.67 21.32
N LEU A 14 -6.91 8.73 20.82
CA LEU A 14 -5.50 8.70 20.38
C LEU A 14 -5.20 7.52 19.42
N GLY A 15 -6.15 7.22 18.53
CA GLY A 15 -5.99 6.19 17.51
C GLY A 15 -6.46 4.78 17.92
N VAL A 16 -6.74 4.50 19.18
CA VAL A 16 -7.19 3.16 19.63
C VAL A 16 -8.50 2.77 18.95
N TYR A 17 -9.47 3.66 18.87
CA TYR A 17 -10.77 3.42 18.20
C TYR A 17 -10.63 3.17 16.69
N SER A 18 -9.51 3.50 16.09
CA SER A 18 -9.29 3.32 14.65
C SER A 18 -9.49 1.88 14.16
N ALA A 19 -9.28 0.87 15.03
CA ALA A 19 -9.56 -0.54 14.70
C ALA A 19 -11.06 -0.82 14.55
N TRP A 20 -11.89 -0.27 15.45
CA TRP A 20 -13.36 -0.35 15.37
C TRP A 20 -13.90 0.43 14.18
N ALA A 21 -13.36 1.62 13.96
CA ALA A 21 -13.67 2.46 12.80
C ALA A 21 -13.42 1.69 11.48
N LYS A 22 -12.29 0.99 11.38
CA LYS A 22 -11.95 0.15 10.23
C LYS A 22 -12.98 -0.96 10.00
N VAL A 23 -13.28 -1.75 11.04
CA VAL A 23 -14.26 -2.85 10.93
C VAL A 23 -15.64 -2.32 10.54
N ARG A 24 -16.09 -1.20 11.14
CA ARG A 24 -17.38 -0.58 10.83
C ARG A 24 -17.46 -0.12 9.37
N SER A 25 -16.40 0.51 8.87
CA SER A 25 -16.34 0.97 7.48
C SER A 25 -16.29 -0.21 6.51
N GLU A 26 -15.46 -1.22 6.76
CA GLU A 26 -15.37 -2.40 5.90
C GLU A 26 -16.69 -3.19 5.85
N ARG A 27 -17.35 -3.39 7.00
CA ARG A 27 -18.68 -4.04 7.03
C ARG A 27 -19.71 -3.28 6.21
N TYR A 28 -19.67 -1.94 6.25
CA TYR A 28 -20.56 -1.11 5.45
C TYR A 28 -20.28 -1.29 3.96
N PHE A 29 -19.02 -1.21 3.51
CA PHE A 29 -18.67 -1.35 2.10
C PHE A 29 -18.93 -2.77 1.58
N TYR A 30 -18.54 -3.80 2.31
CA TYR A 30 -18.76 -5.19 1.93
C TYR A 30 -20.28 -5.50 1.83
N GLY A 31 -21.08 -5.08 2.80
CA GLY A 31 -22.53 -5.27 2.78
C GLY A 31 -23.26 -4.53 1.66
N ASN A 32 -22.66 -3.43 1.15
CA ASN A 32 -23.19 -2.68 0.00
C ASN A 32 -22.62 -3.14 -1.34
N THR A 33 -21.56 -3.94 -1.36
CA THR A 33 -21.01 -4.53 -2.58
C THR A 33 -21.69 -5.86 -2.85
N LYS A 34 -22.45 -5.96 -3.95
CA LYS A 34 -23.24 -7.14 -4.30
C LYS A 34 -22.79 -7.74 -5.63
N VAL A 35 -22.70 -9.05 -5.69
CA VAL A 35 -22.47 -9.83 -6.91
C VAL A 35 -23.60 -10.85 -7.05
N GLY A 36 -24.31 -10.85 -8.17
CA GLY A 36 -25.48 -11.70 -8.38
C GLY A 36 -26.58 -11.52 -7.30
N GLY A 37 -26.78 -10.27 -6.81
CA GLY A 37 -27.76 -9.93 -5.77
C GLY A 37 -27.33 -10.25 -4.34
N THR A 38 -26.22 -10.97 -4.14
CA THR A 38 -25.74 -11.38 -2.80
C THR A 38 -24.62 -10.43 -2.34
N PRO A 39 -24.69 -9.86 -1.13
CA PRO A 39 -23.63 -9.00 -0.60
C PRO A 39 -22.40 -9.79 -0.17
N PHE A 40 -21.27 -9.11 -0.06
CA PHE A 40 -20.09 -9.62 0.64
C PHE A 40 -20.22 -9.44 2.15
N GLU A 41 -19.49 -10.24 2.89
CA GLU A 41 -19.44 -10.19 4.35
C GLU A 41 -18.01 -9.92 4.82
N TYR A 42 -17.87 -9.07 5.85
CA TYR A 42 -16.60 -8.81 6.52
C TYR A 42 -16.67 -9.27 7.98
N LEU A 43 -15.92 -10.30 8.31
CA LEU A 43 -16.02 -11.07 9.56
C LEU A 43 -14.93 -10.72 10.58
N ALA A 44 -14.07 -9.74 10.30
CA ALA A 44 -12.96 -9.39 11.19
C ALA A 44 -13.44 -8.78 12.51
N GLU A 45 -12.71 -9.12 13.58
CA GLU A 45 -12.85 -8.54 14.90
C GLU A 45 -11.92 -7.33 15.07
N PRO A 46 -12.38 -6.24 15.71
CA PRO A 46 -11.57 -5.05 15.93
C PRO A 46 -10.27 -5.33 16.70
N LEU A 47 -10.32 -6.22 17.69
CA LEU A 47 -9.16 -6.57 18.51
C LEU A 47 -8.03 -7.21 17.71
N ALA A 48 -8.35 -8.03 16.70
CA ALA A 48 -7.36 -8.62 15.81
C ALA A 48 -6.62 -7.54 14.99
N ILE A 49 -7.35 -6.52 14.53
CA ILE A 49 -6.77 -5.37 13.83
C ILE A 49 -5.93 -4.52 14.79
N LEU A 50 -6.41 -4.29 16.02
CA LEU A 50 -5.69 -3.50 17.02
C LEU A 50 -4.33 -4.12 17.37
N LYS A 51 -4.27 -5.45 17.56
CA LYS A 51 -3.00 -6.18 17.78
C LYS A 51 -2.00 -5.95 16.64
N GLY A 52 -2.44 -6.04 15.39
CA GLY A 52 -1.58 -5.76 14.23
C GLY A 52 -1.07 -4.32 14.20
N ARG A 53 -1.93 -3.34 14.54
CA ARG A 53 -1.55 -1.92 14.64
C ARG A 53 -0.57 -1.65 15.77
N ALA A 54 -0.75 -2.28 16.93
CA ALA A 54 0.19 -2.16 18.04
C ALA A 54 1.59 -2.65 17.67
N ILE A 55 1.69 -3.80 16.97
CA ILE A 55 2.97 -4.30 16.44
C ILE A 55 3.57 -3.31 15.46
N ALA A 56 2.79 -2.79 14.50
CA ALA A 56 3.27 -1.81 13.53
C ALA A 56 3.74 -0.51 14.21
N ALA A 57 3.01 -0.04 15.24
CA ALA A 57 3.40 1.14 16.03
C ALA A 57 4.73 0.91 16.78
N LEU A 58 4.92 -0.27 17.39
CA LEU A 58 6.17 -0.61 18.07
C LEU A 58 7.36 -0.65 17.09
N LEU A 59 7.17 -1.22 15.90
CA LEU A 59 8.20 -1.23 14.86
C LEU A 59 8.54 0.18 14.37
N LEU A 60 7.53 1.04 14.21
CA LEU A 60 7.73 2.45 13.85
C LEU A 60 8.48 3.21 14.95
N LEU A 61 8.10 3.03 16.22
CA LEU A 61 8.80 3.65 17.35
C LEU A 61 10.26 3.17 17.44
N ALA A 62 10.52 1.89 17.22
CA ALA A 62 11.88 1.34 17.16
C ALA A 62 12.69 2.00 16.04
N TYR A 63 12.10 2.20 14.86
CA TYR A 63 12.74 2.89 13.74
C TYR A 63 13.05 4.35 14.04
N VAL A 64 12.06 5.10 14.53
CA VAL A 64 12.24 6.53 14.89
C VAL A 64 13.23 6.69 16.05
N GLY A 65 13.13 5.85 17.06
CA GLY A 65 14.07 5.86 18.21
C GLY A 65 15.49 5.52 17.81
N SER A 66 15.69 4.56 16.91
CA SER A 66 17.03 4.20 16.43
C SER A 66 17.73 5.35 15.69
N ALA A 67 16.97 6.18 14.99
CA ALA A 67 17.50 7.34 14.27
C ALA A 67 18.10 8.41 15.22
N GLN A 68 17.59 8.49 16.46
CA GLN A 68 18.09 9.43 17.48
C GLN A 68 19.38 8.93 18.17
N ILE A 69 19.68 7.63 18.08
CA ILE A 69 20.81 7.01 18.76
C ILE A 69 22.03 6.98 17.85
N SER A 70 21.90 6.42 16.64
CA SER A 70 23.02 6.27 15.70
C SER A 70 22.51 6.00 14.27
N PRO A 71 23.13 6.61 13.23
CA PRO A 71 22.82 6.29 11.83
C PRO A 71 23.04 4.81 11.48
N LEU A 72 24.07 4.18 12.07
CA LEU A 72 24.35 2.77 11.82
C LEU A 72 23.28 1.86 12.42
N LEU A 73 22.81 2.17 13.64
CA LEU A 73 21.70 1.45 14.27
C LEU A 73 20.41 1.61 13.45
N ASN A 74 20.12 2.81 12.96
CA ASN A 74 18.96 3.09 12.14
C ASN A 74 18.99 2.30 10.81
N LEU A 75 20.15 2.21 10.16
CA LEU A 75 20.33 1.38 8.97
C LEU A 75 20.08 -0.11 9.27
N GLY A 76 20.55 -0.62 10.41
CA GLY A 76 20.32 -1.99 10.85
C GLY A 76 18.81 -2.28 11.07
N VAL A 77 18.10 -1.34 11.74
CA VAL A 77 16.64 -1.45 11.93
C VAL A 77 15.90 -1.40 10.58
N LEU A 78 16.31 -0.52 9.67
CA LEU A 78 15.73 -0.43 8.32
C LEU A 78 15.92 -1.75 7.55
N ALA A 79 17.12 -2.34 7.59
CA ALA A 79 17.38 -3.64 6.96
C ALA A 79 16.49 -4.75 7.56
N LEU A 80 16.34 -4.77 8.88
CA LEU A 80 15.45 -5.72 9.56
C LEU A 80 13.99 -5.54 9.12
N LEU A 81 13.50 -4.28 9.03
CA LEU A 81 12.15 -3.98 8.56
C LEU A 81 11.93 -4.42 7.11
N ALA A 82 12.94 -4.24 6.24
CA ALA A 82 12.88 -4.71 4.85
C ALA A 82 12.76 -6.25 4.77
N LEU A 83 13.44 -6.99 5.64
CA LEU A 83 13.31 -8.44 5.74
C LEU A 83 11.96 -8.89 6.33
N LEU A 84 11.42 -8.15 7.29
CA LEU A 84 10.11 -8.44 7.90
C LEU A 84 8.94 -8.06 6.99
N PHE A 85 9.11 -7.09 6.09
CA PHE A 85 8.05 -6.56 5.24
C PHE A 85 7.31 -7.64 4.42
N PRO A 86 7.97 -8.59 3.71
CA PRO A 86 7.26 -9.62 2.96
C PRO A 86 6.46 -10.58 3.85
N TRP A 87 6.95 -10.84 5.06
CA TRP A 87 6.19 -11.63 6.04
C TRP A 87 4.94 -10.89 6.51
N MET A 88 5.06 -9.62 6.84
CA MET A 88 3.92 -8.78 7.23
C MET A 88 2.90 -8.67 6.08
N LEU A 89 3.38 -8.51 4.84
CA LEU A 89 2.53 -8.46 3.65
C LEU A 89 1.72 -9.75 3.47
N THR A 90 2.38 -10.91 3.49
CA THR A 90 1.70 -12.21 3.34
C THR A 90 0.69 -12.45 4.46
N ARG A 91 1.03 -12.10 5.70
CA ARG A 91 0.10 -12.21 6.84
C ARG A 91 -1.09 -11.27 6.74
N SER A 92 -0.86 -10.04 6.27
CA SER A 92 -1.93 -9.06 6.04
C SER A 92 -2.91 -9.50 4.95
N LEU A 93 -2.39 -10.01 3.83
CA LEU A 93 -3.22 -10.53 2.73
C LEU A 93 -4.01 -11.77 3.17
N ALA A 94 -3.36 -12.72 3.86
CA ALA A 94 -4.03 -13.90 4.41
C ALA A 94 -5.11 -13.53 5.44
N PHE A 95 -4.86 -12.51 6.27
CA PHE A 95 -5.85 -11.98 7.21
C PHE A 95 -7.06 -11.42 6.46
N ARG A 96 -6.84 -10.52 5.50
CA ARG A 96 -7.95 -9.92 4.72
C ARG A 96 -8.77 -10.98 3.99
N ALA A 97 -8.13 -11.94 3.33
CA ALA A 97 -8.82 -13.03 2.65
C ALA A 97 -9.67 -13.85 3.62
N ARG A 98 -9.10 -14.30 4.74
CA ARG A 98 -9.79 -15.14 5.73
C ARG A 98 -11.03 -14.48 6.33
N TYR A 99 -11.00 -13.15 6.50
CA TYR A 99 -12.11 -12.40 7.08
C TYR A 99 -13.07 -11.82 6.04
N SER A 100 -12.87 -12.13 4.76
CA SER A 100 -13.81 -11.82 3.68
C SER A 100 -14.57 -13.05 3.29
N ALA A 101 -15.90 -12.95 3.14
CA ALA A 101 -16.75 -14.05 2.69
C ALA A 101 -17.77 -13.56 1.66
N TRP A 102 -18.23 -14.48 0.83
CA TRP A 102 -19.36 -14.32 -0.08
C TRP A 102 -20.15 -15.60 -0.12
N ARG A 103 -21.47 -15.52 0.00
CA ARG A 103 -22.37 -16.69 0.13
C ARG A 103 -21.88 -17.68 1.20
N SER A 104 -21.46 -17.18 2.37
CA SER A 104 -20.92 -17.96 3.48
C SER A 104 -19.62 -18.73 3.18
N ILE A 105 -19.02 -18.56 2.00
CA ILE A 105 -17.73 -19.16 1.64
C ILE A 105 -16.63 -18.11 1.85
N ARG A 106 -15.62 -18.46 2.64
CA ARG A 106 -14.48 -17.58 2.91
C ARG A 106 -13.45 -17.60 1.80
N PHE A 107 -12.81 -16.45 1.60
CA PHE A 107 -11.61 -16.39 0.76
C PHE A 107 -10.39 -16.91 1.53
N GLY A 108 -9.39 -17.35 0.80
CA GLY A 108 -8.07 -17.75 1.31
C GLY A 108 -6.94 -17.10 0.54
N PHE A 109 -5.75 -17.13 1.14
CA PHE A 109 -4.53 -16.64 0.51
C PHE A 109 -3.37 -17.57 0.89
N ASP A 110 -2.69 -18.13 -0.11
CA ASP A 110 -1.66 -19.17 0.04
C ASP A 110 -0.25 -18.68 -0.33
N GLY A 111 -0.04 -17.36 -0.32
CA GLY A 111 1.24 -16.72 -0.66
C GLY A 111 2.38 -17.12 0.31
N ARG A 112 3.52 -17.50 -0.27
CA ARG A 112 4.73 -17.90 0.49
C ARG A 112 5.66 -16.72 0.70
N TYR A 113 6.33 -16.68 1.87
CA TYR A 113 7.32 -15.65 2.20
C TYR A 113 8.42 -15.50 1.14
N GLY A 114 9.03 -16.59 0.68
CA GLY A 114 10.14 -16.54 -0.26
C GLY A 114 9.76 -15.90 -1.61
N THR A 115 8.54 -16.16 -2.10
CA THR A 115 8.03 -15.52 -3.32
C THR A 115 7.74 -14.05 -3.08
N ALA A 116 7.13 -13.71 -1.95
CA ALA A 116 6.89 -12.32 -1.56
C ALA A 116 8.21 -11.54 -1.41
N PHE A 117 9.25 -12.14 -0.80
CA PHE A 117 10.56 -11.51 -0.67
C PHE A 117 11.18 -11.20 -2.04
N LYS A 118 11.15 -12.15 -2.97
CA LYS A 118 11.65 -11.93 -4.34
C LYS A 118 10.92 -10.79 -5.03
N LEU A 119 9.58 -10.78 -4.97
CA LEU A 119 8.74 -9.82 -5.69
C LEU A 119 8.72 -8.42 -5.08
N TYR A 120 8.86 -8.29 -3.76
CA TYR A 120 8.69 -7.01 -3.06
C TYR A 120 9.98 -6.42 -2.47
N VAL A 121 11.08 -7.19 -2.42
CA VAL A 121 12.40 -6.73 -1.98
C VAL A 121 13.42 -6.87 -3.08
N TRP A 122 13.63 -8.10 -3.57
CA TRP A 122 14.72 -8.39 -4.50
C TRP A 122 14.51 -7.78 -5.89
N TYR A 123 13.35 -7.97 -6.50
CA TYR A 123 13.09 -7.43 -7.84
C TYR A 123 13.00 -5.90 -7.87
N PRO A 124 12.33 -5.20 -6.96
CA PRO A 124 12.42 -3.75 -6.88
C PRO A 124 13.85 -3.23 -6.69
N PHE A 125 14.68 -3.92 -5.89
CA PHE A 125 16.09 -3.59 -5.77
C PHE A 125 16.82 -3.69 -7.13
N LEU A 126 16.58 -4.74 -7.90
CA LEU A 126 17.16 -4.90 -9.23
C LEU A 126 16.69 -3.83 -10.23
N THR A 127 15.48 -3.26 -10.06
CA THR A 127 15.00 -2.19 -10.97
C THR A 127 15.84 -0.93 -10.90
N ILE A 128 16.52 -0.68 -9.78
CA ILE A 128 17.43 0.47 -9.62
C ILE A 128 18.58 0.39 -10.65
N PHE A 129 19.15 -0.81 -10.85
CA PHE A 129 20.26 -1.02 -11.79
C PHE A 129 19.84 -0.93 -13.27
N THR A 130 18.55 -1.08 -13.54
CA THR A 130 17.99 -0.96 -14.89
C THR A 130 17.33 0.39 -15.14
N LEU A 131 17.63 1.42 -14.34
CA LEU A 131 17.00 2.73 -14.42
C LEU A 131 15.46 2.65 -14.46
N TYR A 132 14.89 1.76 -13.65
CA TYR A 132 13.44 1.49 -13.54
C TYR A 132 12.77 0.91 -14.79
N LEU A 133 13.51 0.55 -15.85
CA LEU A 133 12.94 -0.04 -17.07
C LEU A 133 12.26 -1.40 -16.82
N LEU A 134 12.72 -2.17 -15.83
CA LEU A 134 12.10 -3.45 -15.44
C LEU A 134 10.90 -3.29 -14.51
N PHE A 135 10.60 -2.08 -14.04
CA PHE A 135 9.53 -1.86 -13.06
C PHE A 135 8.14 -2.31 -13.53
N PRO A 136 7.73 -2.09 -14.81
CA PRO A 136 6.44 -2.60 -15.30
C PRO A 136 6.31 -4.13 -15.20
N VAL A 137 7.41 -4.86 -15.48
CA VAL A 137 7.43 -6.34 -15.37
C VAL A 137 7.31 -6.77 -13.91
N VAL A 138 8.01 -6.09 -13.00
CA VAL A 138 7.91 -6.36 -11.56
C VAL A 138 6.49 -6.11 -11.05
N ALA A 139 5.89 -4.98 -11.44
CA ALA A 139 4.53 -4.64 -11.07
C ALA A 139 3.50 -5.67 -11.57
N LYS A 140 3.67 -6.14 -12.82
CA LYS A 140 2.88 -7.24 -13.36
C LYS A 140 3.00 -8.50 -12.51
N GLN A 141 4.23 -8.95 -12.23
CA GLN A 141 4.46 -10.16 -11.43
C GLN A 141 3.90 -10.05 -10.01
N GLN A 142 3.97 -8.85 -9.41
CA GLN A 142 3.34 -8.58 -8.12
C GLN A 142 1.81 -8.70 -8.19
N ALA A 143 1.18 -8.14 -9.24
CA ALA A 143 -0.26 -8.23 -9.45
C ALA A 143 -0.72 -9.68 -9.71
N GLU A 144 -0.02 -10.41 -10.57
CA GLU A 144 -0.29 -11.82 -10.86
C GLU A 144 -0.13 -12.68 -9.60
N TRP A 145 0.96 -12.50 -8.84
CA TRP A 145 1.15 -13.23 -7.60
C TRP A 145 0.06 -12.92 -6.59
N MET A 146 -0.30 -11.64 -6.43
CA MET A 146 -1.37 -11.25 -5.51
C MET A 146 -2.70 -11.89 -5.88
N ALA A 147 -3.08 -11.88 -7.16
CA ALA A 147 -4.34 -12.46 -7.63
C ALA A 147 -4.32 -14.00 -7.54
N ASN A 148 -3.27 -14.64 -8.06
CA ASN A 148 -3.19 -16.10 -8.21
C ASN A 148 -2.99 -16.83 -6.86
N GLN A 149 -2.56 -16.15 -5.81
CA GLN A 149 -2.50 -16.72 -4.46
C GLN A 149 -3.81 -16.61 -3.68
N HIS A 150 -4.81 -15.90 -4.23
CA HIS A 150 -6.14 -15.91 -3.65
C HIS A 150 -6.95 -17.11 -4.13
N ARG A 151 -7.83 -17.59 -3.25
CA ARG A 151 -8.79 -18.66 -3.56
C ARG A 151 -10.15 -18.33 -2.96
N TYR A 152 -11.18 -18.80 -3.61
CA TYR A 152 -12.57 -18.74 -3.13
C TYR A 152 -13.00 -20.14 -2.70
N GLY A 153 -13.10 -20.37 -1.41
CA GLY A 153 -13.24 -21.72 -0.86
C GLY A 153 -12.07 -22.62 -1.28
N GLY A 154 -12.33 -23.63 -2.08
CA GLY A 154 -11.34 -24.54 -2.65
C GLY A 154 -10.84 -24.16 -4.05
N THR A 155 -11.47 -23.17 -4.71
CA THR A 155 -11.15 -22.80 -6.10
C THR A 155 -10.09 -21.70 -6.16
N PRO A 156 -8.93 -21.93 -6.77
CA PRO A 156 -7.91 -20.88 -6.96
C PRO A 156 -8.39 -19.84 -7.98
N LEU A 157 -8.00 -18.59 -7.77
CA LEU A 157 -8.20 -17.54 -8.76
C LEU A 157 -7.03 -17.58 -9.75
N HIS A 158 -7.32 -17.35 -11.03
CA HIS A 158 -6.33 -17.26 -12.08
C HIS A 158 -6.40 -15.90 -12.74
N PHE A 159 -5.28 -15.20 -12.72
CA PHE A 159 -5.08 -13.95 -13.42
C PHE A 159 -3.82 -14.05 -14.26
N ASN A 160 -3.97 -13.79 -15.53
CA ASN A 160 -2.86 -13.69 -16.48
C ASN A 160 -2.99 -12.38 -17.24
N SER A 161 -1.89 -11.66 -17.36
CA SER A 161 -1.85 -10.36 -18.04
C SER A 161 -0.66 -10.30 -18.99
N ASP A 162 -0.75 -9.43 -20.00
CA ASP A 162 0.35 -9.21 -20.92
C ASP A 162 1.30 -8.12 -20.43
N ASN A 163 2.59 -8.29 -20.68
CA ASN A 163 3.61 -7.29 -20.35
C ASN A 163 3.38 -5.96 -21.07
N SER A 164 2.88 -6.01 -22.31
CA SER A 164 2.66 -4.83 -23.15
C SER A 164 1.70 -3.84 -22.49
N GLN A 165 0.65 -4.33 -21.82
CA GLN A 165 -0.31 -3.48 -21.13
C GLN A 165 0.32 -2.73 -19.96
N PHE A 166 1.16 -3.39 -19.19
CA PHE A 166 1.87 -2.74 -18.08
C PHE A 166 2.86 -1.70 -18.59
N TYR A 167 3.64 -2.03 -19.64
CA TYR A 167 4.53 -1.06 -20.26
C TYR A 167 3.78 0.16 -20.80
N ALA A 168 2.65 -0.03 -21.48
CA ALA A 168 1.84 1.06 -22.02
C ALA A 168 1.33 2.00 -20.89
N ILE A 169 0.84 1.44 -19.78
CA ILE A 169 0.37 2.22 -18.63
C ILE A 169 1.53 3.03 -18.00
N TYR A 170 2.66 2.38 -17.75
CA TYR A 170 3.82 3.05 -17.13
C TYR A 170 4.46 4.08 -18.06
N LEU A 171 4.53 3.81 -19.38
CA LEU A 171 5.00 4.78 -20.37
C LEU A 171 4.09 6.02 -20.39
N LEU A 172 2.77 5.81 -20.46
CA LEU A 172 1.80 6.91 -20.42
C LEU A 172 1.93 7.72 -19.12
N ALA A 173 2.02 7.05 -17.97
CA ALA A 173 2.20 7.72 -16.68
C ALA A 173 3.50 8.53 -16.63
N THR A 174 4.59 7.99 -17.17
CA THR A 174 5.89 8.69 -17.25
C THR A 174 5.82 9.92 -18.14
N VAL A 175 5.21 9.81 -19.33
CA VAL A 175 5.02 10.94 -20.25
C VAL A 175 4.18 12.02 -19.58
N CYS A 176 3.08 11.65 -18.91
CA CYS A 176 2.27 12.62 -18.17
C CYS A 176 3.04 13.29 -17.03
N ALA A 177 3.79 12.52 -16.25
CA ALA A 177 4.58 13.05 -15.13
C ALA A 177 5.67 14.01 -15.62
N VAL A 178 6.39 13.66 -16.69
CA VAL A 178 7.40 14.55 -17.32
C VAL A 178 6.74 15.81 -17.86
N GLY A 179 5.59 15.69 -18.54
CA GLY A 179 4.85 16.85 -19.06
C GLY A 179 4.41 17.80 -17.94
N VAL A 180 3.84 17.26 -16.86
CA VAL A 180 3.44 18.07 -15.69
C VAL A 180 4.69 18.70 -15.02
N GLY A 181 5.75 17.94 -14.84
CA GLY A 181 7.02 18.46 -14.28
C GLY A 181 7.60 19.60 -15.10
N PHE A 182 7.55 19.50 -16.42
CA PHE A 182 8.00 20.56 -17.34
C PHE A 182 7.15 21.83 -17.20
N VAL A 183 5.82 21.70 -17.16
CA VAL A 183 4.92 22.85 -16.93
C VAL A 183 5.21 23.52 -15.59
N ILE A 184 5.38 22.74 -14.51
CA ILE A 184 5.71 23.29 -13.19
C ILE A 184 7.06 24.02 -13.23
N ALA A 185 8.07 23.47 -13.90
CA ALA A 185 9.40 24.10 -14.01
C ALA A 185 9.31 25.46 -14.74
N ILE A 186 8.53 25.56 -15.83
CA ILE A 186 8.29 26.81 -16.53
C ILE A 186 7.61 27.84 -15.62
N LEU A 187 6.53 27.42 -14.92
CA LEU A 187 5.78 28.33 -14.03
C LEU A 187 6.66 28.81 -12.86
N MET A 188 7.48 27.95 -12.29
CA MET A 188 8.45 28.33 -11.25
C MET A 188 9.52 29.30 -11.78
N GLY A 189 10.01 29.08 -13.00
CA GLY A 189 10.95 30.01 -13.66
C GLY A 189 10.35 31.40 -13.80
N TRP A 190 9.13 31.50 -14.34
CA TRP A 190 8.42 32.76 -14.47
C TRP A 190 8.15 33.44 -13.12
N ALA A 191 7.76 32.67 -12.09
CA ALA A 191 7.55 33.22 -10.75
C ALA A 191 8.83 33.79 -10.15
N MET A 192 9.98 33.13 -10.32
CA MET A 192 11.28 33.62 -9.86
C MET A 192 11.70 34.88 -10.59
N ASP A 193 11.50 34.94 -11.92
CA ASP A 193 11.84 36.12 -12.69
C ASP A 193 10.98 37.34 -12.31
N LEU A 194 9.67 37.09 -12.06
CA LEU A 194 8.75 38.12 -11.55
C LEU A 194 9.21 38.65 -10.18
N MET A 195 9.58 37.76 -9.26
CA MET A 195 10.13 38.18 -7.95
C MET A 195 11.36 39.04 -8.10
N ARG A 196 12.33 38.66 -8.95
CA ARG A 196 13.53 39.44 -9.20
C ARG A 196 13.23 40.85 -9.77
N MET A 197 12.24 40.95 -10.66
CA MET A 197 11.82 42.24 -11.19
C MET A 197 11.18 43.13 -10.11
N LEU A 198 10.39 42.58 -9.23
CA LEU A 198 9.77 43.30 -8.11
C LEU A 198 10.83 43.77 -7.10
N ASP A 199 11.79 42.92 -6.75
CA ASP A 199 12.92 43.30 -5.88
C ASP A 199 13.75 44.41 -6.46
N ALA A 200 14.04 44.35 -7.79
CA ALA A 200 14.77 45.40 -8.51
C ALA A 200 14.00 46.74 -8.63
N ALA A 201 12.65 46.69 -8.64
CA ALA A 201 11.80 47.88 -8.67
C ALA A 201 11.61 48.53 -7.28
N SER A 202 11.93 47.81 -6.21
CA SER A 202 11.81 48.28 -4.82
C SER A 202 13.15 48.85 -4.25
N ALA A 203 14.26 48.63 -4.93
CA ALA A 203 15.60 49.15 -4.60
C ALA A 203 15.92 50.48 -5.28
#